data_8c4f1159f8b58b3658b11dedaad0ab84
#
_entry.id   8c4f1159f8b58b3658b11dedaad0ab84
#
_cell.length_a   1.000
_cell.length_b   1.000
_cell.length_c   1.000
_cell.angle_alpha   90.00
_cell.angle_beta   90.00
_cell.angle_gamma   90.00
#
_symmetry.space_group_name_H-M   'P 1'
#
loop_
_entity.id
_entity.type
_entity.pdbx_description
1 polymer ?
#
loop_
_entity_poly.entity_id
_entity_poly.type
_entity_poly.pdbx_seq_one_letter_code
_entity_poly.pdbx_strand_id
1 'polypeptide(L)'
;MGYTLGTLMANSLHAVFGAIATVRNEQELHLALKDKISEHFGVQHWGIYLLDDQAATEINIPAIPSVCLEGNPVGRYVVERHAPAHEQLLLSPGDWKHFCSRSDHEHVMTGPIVCDGQLIGTLHLARDRGQPAFDGNDLADLSAVCLHLSAKIATLRAKPTTSPLVSRLTPRELEIAELVAQGLTNAEIGEKLWITQNSVKQALKRMFRKLEVSARAEMVAKLQDVLVS
;
A
#
# COMPACT_ATOMS: atom_id res chain seq x y z
N MET A 1 5.73 17.62 35.23
CA MET A 1 6.30 17.99 33.93
C MET A 1 6.32 16.86 32.89
N GLY A 2 6.01 15.59 33.25
CA GLY A 2 6.05 14.43 32.32
C GLY A 2 4.87 14.30 31.36
N TYR A 3 3.74 14.95 31.63
CA TYR A 3 2.52 14.80 30.80
C TYR A 3 2.55 15.57 29.46
N THR A 4 3.35 16.60 29.34
CA THR A 4 3.42 17.44 28.12
C THR A 4 4.20 16.78 26.98
N LEU A 5 5.28 16.07 27.29
CA LEU A 5 6.10 15.39 26.27
C LEU A 5 5.36 14.19 25.64
N GLY A 6 4.73 13.36 26.48
CA GLY A 6 3.93 12.22 26.01
C GLY A 6 2.73 12.64 25.15
N THR A 7 2.11 13.77 25.46
CA THR A 7 0.99 14.31 24.67
C THR A 7 1.46 14.85 23.30
N LEU A 8 2.63 15.48 23.23
CA LEU A 8 3.23 15.96 21.98
C LEU A 8 3.62 14.78 21.06
N MET A 9 4.25 13.75 21.60
CA MET A 9 4.60 12.53 20.85
C MET A 9 3.37 11.77 20.35
N ALA A 10 2.33 11.63 21.17
CA ALA A 10 1.08 11.03 20.74
C ALA A 10 0.41 11.82 19.61
N ASN A 11 0.47 13.15 19.62
CA ASN A 11 -0.07 14.00 18.57
C ASN A 11 0.71 13.85 17.25
N SER A 12 2.05 13.73 17.29
CA SER A 12 2.87 13.53 16.09
C SER A 12 2.64 12.17 15.46
N LEU A 13 2.47 11.10 16.27
CA LEU A 13 2.13 9.76 15.77
C LEU A 13 0.73 9.73 15.10
N HIS A 14 -0.25 10.40 15.69
CA HIS A 14 -1.57 10.55 15.08
C HIS A 14 -1.54 11.31 13.76
N ALA A 15 -0.63 12.29 13.61
CA ALA A 15 -0.43 13.00 12.34
C ALA A 15 0.12 12.06 11.25
N VAL A 16 1.01 11.11 11.62
CA VAL A 16 1.47 10.05 10.70
C VAL A 16 0.30 9.16 10.25
N PHE A 17 -0.52 8.69 11.20
CA PHE A 17 -1.69 7.86 10.87
C PHE A 17 -2.70 8.59 9.97
N GLY A 18 -2.98 9.86 10.27
CA GLY A 18 -3.84 10.70 9.44
C GLY A 18 -3.32 10.84 8.00
N ALA A 19 -2.02 11.03 7.85
CA ALA A 19 -1.40 11.11 6.53
C ALA A 19 -1.53 9.78 5.75
N ILE A 20 -1.26 8.64 6.40
CA ILE A 20 -1.43 7.31 5.78
C ILE A 20 -2.89 7.13 5.32
N ALA A 21 -3.85 7.50 6.16
CA ALA A 21 -5.27 7.32 5.85
C ALA A 21 -5.73 8.09 4.59
N THR A 22 -5.17 9.28 4.33
CA THR A 22 -5.58 10.17 3.23
C THR A 22 -4.97 9.83 1.88
N VAL A 23 -3.92 9.01 1.82
CA VAL A 23 -3.24 8.61 0.59
C VAL A 23 -4.19 7.84 -0.34
N ARG A 24 -4.14 8.12 -1.64
CA ARG A 24 -5.01 7.50 -2.66
C ARG A 24 -4.32 6.42 -3.49
N ASN A 25 -2.98 6.48 -3.56
CA ASN A 25 -2.15 5.49 -4.26
C ASN A 25 -0.79 5.37 -3.54
N GLU A 26 -0.05 4.30 -3.85
CA GLU A 26 1.24 4.02 -3.21
C GLU A 26 2.30 5.10 -3.47
N GLN A 27 2.23 5.79 -4.62
CA GLN A 27 3.18 6.84 -5.01
C GLN A 27 3.09 8.07 -4.09
N GLU A 28 1.89 8.35 -3.55
CA GLU A 28 1.69 9.46 -2.62
C GLU A 28 2.26 9.20 -1.23
N LEU A 29 2.51 7.93 -0.84
CA LEU A 29 2.96 7.57 0.52
C LEU A 29 4.21 8.34 0.95
N HIS A 30 5.24 8.34 0.12
CA HIS A 30 6.50 9.00 0.47
C HIS A 30 6.31 10.51 0.69
N LEU A 31 5.58 11.18 -0.21
CA LEU A 31 5.34 12.62 -0.12
C LEU A 31 4.47 12.98 1.09
N ALA A 32 3.42 12.22 1.35
CA ALA A 32 2.51 12.46 2.47
C ALA A 32 3.17 12.26 3.84
N LEU A 33 4.17 11.38 3.92
CA LEU A 33 4.83 11.00 5.16
C LEU A 33 6.16 11.72 5.41
N LYS A 34 6.74 12.38 4.39
CA LYS A 34 8.09 12.92 4.42
C LYS A 34 8.43 13.67 5.71
N ASP A 35 7.70 14.72 6.01
CA ASP A 35 7.99 15.56 7.17
C ASP A 35 7.53 14.91 8.48
N LYS A 36 6.43 14.15 8.45
CA LYS A 36 5.82 13.54 9.64
C LYS A 36 6.65 12.41 10.23
N ILE A 37 7.21 11.55 9.38
CA ILE A 37 8.13 10.48 9.83
C ILE A 37 9.41 11.11 10.37
N SER A 38 9.98 12.08 9.65
CA SER A 38 11.20 12.75 10.07
C SER A 38 11.05 13.46 11.42
N GLU A 39 9.93 14.16 11.62
CA GLU A 39 9.63 14.87 12.86
C GLU A 39 9.36 13.90 14.02
N HIS A 40 8.54 12.86 13.80
CA HIS A 40 8.15 11.94 14.86
C HIS A 40 9.32 11.10 15.38
N PHE A 41 10.09 10.50 14.47
CA PHE A 41 11.22 9.62 14.84
C PHE A 41 12.56 10.35 14.99
N GLY A 42 12.62 11.66 14.72
CA GLY A 42 13.87 12.42 14.77
C GLY A 42 14.90 11.90 13.76
N VAL A 43 14.47 11.52 12.55
CA VAL A 43 15.33 10.92 11.52
C VAL A 43 15.46 11.83 10.30
N GLN A 44 16.64 11.83 9.68
CA GLN A 44 16.89 12.53 8.42
C GLN A 44 16.82 11.57 7.22
N HIS A 45 17.10 10.29 7.47
CA HIS A 45 17.08 9.25 6.45
C HIS A 45 16.00 8.21 6.77
N TRP A 46 15.09 8.06 5.83
CA TRP A 46 14.06 7.04 5.90
C TRP A 46 13.54 6.69 4.50
N GLY A 47 12.90 5.54 4.37
CA GLY A 47 12.31 5.12 3.10
C GLY A 47 11.36 3.95 3.26
N ILE A 48 10.32 3.94 2.42
CA ILE A 48 9.43 2.80 2.22
C ILE A 48 9.93 2.06 0.98
N TYR A 49 10.12 0.76 1.11
CA TYR A 49 10.59 -0.09 0.04
C TYR A 49 9.59 -1.23 -0.15
N LEU A 50 9.05 -1.34 -1.35
CA LEU A 50 8.13 -2.42 -1.73
C LEU A 50 8.90 -3.50 -2.50
N LEU A 51 8.58 -4.76 -2.23
CA LEU A 51 9.32 -5.91 -2.76
C LEU A 51 8.75 -6.42 -4.10
N ASP A 52 7.63 -5.87 -4.58
CA ASP A 52 6.97 -6.33 -5.80
C ASP A 52 7.64 -5.80 -7.07
N ASP A 53 7.92 -6.70 -8.02
CA ASP A 53 8.45 -6.39 -9.34
C ASP A 53 7.56 -5.42 -10.17
N GLN A 54 6.27 -5.33 -9.86
CA GLN A 54 5.34 -4.43 -10.58
C GLN A 54 5.45 -2.97 -10.14
N ALA A 55 5.91 -2.70 -8.92
CA ALA A 55 6.08 -1.34 -8.43
C ALA A 55 7.46 -0.73 -8.76
N ALA A 56 8.44 -1.56 -9.09
CA ALA A 56 9.81 -1.14 -9.39
C ALA A 56 9.92 -0.30 -10.69
N THR A 57 8.89 -0.32 -11.54
CA THR A 57 8.96 0.31 -12.87
C THR A 57 8.54 1.79 -12.88
N GLU A 58 7.83 2.29 -11.88
CA GLU A 58 7.28 3.66 -11.92
C GLU A 58 7.47 4.49 -10.64
N ILE A 59 7.91 3.91 -9.54
CA ILE A 59 8.12 4.64 -8.29
C ILE A 59 9.62 4.90 -8.16
N ASN A 60 10.02 6.15 -8.12
CA ASN A 60 11.40 6.59 -7.89
C ASN A 60 11.80 6.38 -6.39
N ILE A 61 11.49 5.20 -5.86
CA ILE A 61 11.96 4.70 -4.58
C ILE A 61 13.11 3.78 -4.95
N PRO A 62 14.34 4.06 -4.52
CA PRO A 62 15.45 3.17 -4.79
C PRO A 62 15.09 1.80 -4.22
N ALA A 63 15.04 0.79 -5.09
CA ALA A 63 14.89 -0.60 -4.66
C ALA A 63 15.95 -0.84 -3.58
N ILE A 64 15.57 -1.44 -2.45
CA ILE A 64 16.57 -1.85 -1.46
C ILE A 64 17.48 -2.83 -2.18
N PRO A 65 18.78 -2.58 -2.23
CA PRO A 65 19.70 -3.61 -2.68
C PRO A 65 19.41 -4.87 -1.85
N SER A 66 19.32 -6.04 -2.46
CA SER A 66 19.14 -7.33 -1.78
C SER A 66 20.11 -7.50 -0.61
N VAL A 67 21.28 -6.90 -0.71
CA VAL A 67 22.28 -6.75 0.36
C VAL A 67 21.72 -6.14 1.65
N CYS A 68 20.75 -5.21 1.56
CA CYS A 68 20.17 -4.58 2.74
C CYS A 68 19.09 -5.44 3.42
N LEU A 69 18.50 -6.40 2.74
CA LEU A 69 17.51 -7.33 3.33
C LEU A 69 18.18 -8.62 3.83
N GLU A 70 19.00 -9.24 3.00
CA GLU A 70 19.60 -10.53 3.29
C GLU A 70 20.98 -10.42 3.96
N GLY A 71 21.72 -9.34 3.63
CA GLY A 71 23.10 -9.14 4.05
C GLY A 71 23.28 -8.55 5.45
N ASN A 72 22.22 -8.02 6.09
CA ASN A 72 22.35 -7.44 7.43
C ASN A 72 21.39 -8.11 8.45
N PRO A 73 21.78 -8.15 9.73
CA PRO A 73 20.99 -8.81 10.79
C PRO A 73 19.59 -8.19 10.97
N VAL A 74 19.46 -6.87 10.85
CA VAL A 74 18.18 -6.17 11.03
C VAL A 74 17.19 -6.53 9.91
N GLY A 75 17.65 -6.47 8.66
CA GLY A 75 16.84 -6.89 7.51
C GLY A 75 16.41 -8.35 7.59
N ARG A 76 17.35 -9.24 7.93
CA ARG A 76 17.08 -10.67 8.11
C ARG A 76 16.02 -10.92 9.18
N TYR A 77 16.14 -10.28 10.33
CA TYR A 77 15.17 -10.41 11.41
C TYR A 77 13.76 -9.99 10.96
N VAL A 78 13.66 -8.88 10.24
CA VAL A 78 12.37 -8.40 9.71
C VAL A 78 11.76 -9.38 8.70
N VAL A 79 12.59 -9.95 7.81
CA VAL A 79 12.13 -10.96 6.82
C VAL A 79 11.66 -12.25 7.53
N GLU A 80 12.41 -12.72 8.51
CA GLU A 80 12.10 -13.99 9.19
C GLU A 80 10.95 -13.89 10.19
N ARG A 81 10.79 -12.73 10.82
CA ARG A 81 9.86 -12.56 11.95
C ARG A 81 8.62 -11.72 11.65
N HIS A 82 8.63 -10.96 10.55
CA HIS A 82 7.61 -9.94 10.27
C HIS A 82 7.40 -9.00 11.46
N ALA A 83 8.47 -8.65 12.15
CA ALA A 83 8.50 -7.79 13.34
C ALA A 83 9.56 -6.71 13.17
N PRO A 84 9.35 -5.49 13.69
CA PRO A 84 10.34 -4.44 13.61
C PRO A 84 11.55 -4.74 14.51
N ALA A 85 12.70 -4.25 14.09
CA ALA A 85 13.94 -4.36 14.87
C ALA A 85 14.84 -3.14 14.65
N HIS A 86 15.66 -2.82 15.64
CA HIS A 86 16.79 -1.89 15.52
C HIS A 86 18.10 -2.64 15.78
N GLU A 87 19.22 -2.04 15.38
CA GLU A 87 20.51 -2.71 15.41
C GLU A 87 20.92 -3.18 16.82
N GLN A 88 20.63 -2.39 17.88
CA GLN A 88 21.03 -2.75 19.24
C GLN A 88 20.22 -3.91 19.85
N LEU A 89 19.10 -4.28 19.24
CA LEU A 89 18.36 -5.48 19.63
C LEU A 89 19.09 -6.75 19.21
N LEU A 90 19.91 -6.68 18.17
CA LEU A 90 20.49 -7.84 17.48
C LEU A 90 22.01 -7.87 17.49
N LEU A 91 22.66 -6.73 17.73
CA LEU A 91 24.10 -6.54 17.62
C LEU A 91 24.65 -5.85 18.85
N SER A 92 25.95 -6.06 19.13
CA SER A 92 26.66 -5.26 20.11
C SER A 92 26.85 -3.82 19.63
N PRO A 93 26.95 -2.84 20.55
CA PRO A 93 27.17 -1.45 20.17
C PRO A 93 28.36 -1.26 19.23
N GLY A 94 28.15 -0.61 18.10
CA GLY A 94 29.18 -0.33 17.09
C GLY A 94 29.33 -1.39 15.99
N ASP A 95 28.80 -2.59 16.16
CA ASP A 95 28.92 -3.67 15.16
C ASP A 95 28.13 -3.39 13.88
N TRP A 96 27.10 -2.51 13.94
CA TRP A 96 26.33 -2.10 12.78
C TRP A 96 27.19 -1.60 11.62
N LYS A 97 28.31 -0.93 11.91
CA LYS A 97 29.24 -0.38 10.90
C LYS A 97 29.81 -1.43 9.96
N HIS A 98 29.84 -2.70 10.37
CA HIS A 98 30.31 -3.80 9.54
C HIS A 98 29.28 -4.23 8.47
N PHE A 99 28.02 -3.89 8.66
CA PHE A 99 26.90 -4.29 7.79
C PHE A 99 26.37 -3.16 6.91
N CYS A 100 26.62 -1.89 7.30
CA CYS A 100 26.16 -0.73 6.55
C CYS A 100 27.34 -0.02 5.86
N SER A 101 27.26 0.11 4.56
CA SER A 101 28.26 0.84 3.76
C SER A 101 28.17 2.36 3.92
N ARG A 102 27.09 2.87 4.45
CA ARG A 102 26.86 4.30 4.67
C ARG A 102 27.49 4.75 5.98
N SER A 103 28.45 5.66 5.90
CA SER A 103 29.18 6.19 7.05
C SER A 103 28.38 7.16 7.92
N ASP A 104 27.29 7.69 7.38
CA ASP A 104 26.38 8.64 8.05
C ASP A 104 25.33 7.94 8.91
N HIS A 105 24.97 6.67 8.66
CA HIS A 105 24.00 5.92 9.44
C HIS A 105 24.65 5.28 10.68
N GLU A 106 24.40 5.86 11.86
CA GLU A 106 24.89 5.27 13.12
C GLU A 106 23.87 4.33 13.76
N HIS A 107 22.60 4.68 13.73
CA HIS A 107 21.50 3.86 14.24
C HIS A 107 20.48 3.59 13.15
N VAL A 108 19.99 2.37 13.09
CA VAL A 108 18.99 1.97 12.13
C VAL A 108 17.85 1.19 12.77
N MET A 109 16.66 1.40 12.26
CA MET A 109 15.47 0.65 12.65
C MET A 109 14.67 0.32 11.41
N THR A 110 14.15 -0.89 11.33
CA THR A 110 13.38 -1.37 10.18
C THR A 110 12.11 -2.05 10.65
N GLY A 111 11.01 -1.75 9.99
CA GLY A 111 9.74 -2.42 10.26
C GLY A 111 9.14 -3.04 9.01
N PRO A 112 8.35 -4.13 9.13
CA PRO A 112 7.75 -4.84 8.02
C PRO A 112 6.47 -4.16 7.52
N ILE A 113 6.23 -4.26 6.22
CA ILE A 113 4.92 -4.00 5.61
C ILE A 113 4.41 -5.34 5.08
N VAL A 114 3.26 -5.78 5.61
CA VAL A 114 2.74 -7.13 5.39
C VAL A 114 1.34 -7.05 4.75
N CYS A 115 1.07 -7.91 3.76
CA CYS A 115 -0.25 -8.08 3.17
C CYS A 115 -0.49 -9.57 2.93
N ASP A 116 -1.67 -10.06 3.32
CA ASP A 116 -2.07 -11.47 3.16
C ASP A 116 -1.03 -12.48 3.72
N GLY A 117 -0.41 -12.12 4.87
CA GLY A 117 0.60 -12.93 5.52
C GLY A 117 1.99 -12.92 4.86
N GLN A 118 2.17 -12.16 3.79
CA GLN A 118 3.44 -12.03 3.07
C GLN A 118 4.09 -10.68 3.36
N LEU A 119 5.41 -10.68 3.49
CA LEU A 119 6.19 -9.44 3.53
C LEU A 119 6.17 -8.83 2.13
N ILE A 120 5.56 -7.66 2.00
CA ILE A 120 5.46 -6.92 0.73
C ILE A 120 6.35 -5.70 0.68
N GLY A 121 6.98 -5.35 1.79
CA GLY A 121 7.86 -4.20 1.87
C GLY A 121 8.38 -3.96 3.28
N THR A 122 9.13 -2.87 3.42
CA THR A 122 9.72 -2.45 4.68
C THR A 122 9.73 -0.92 4.80
N LEU A 123 9.66 -0.41 6.03
CA LEU A 123 9.93 0.98 6.37
C LEU A 123 11.27 1.03 7.10
N HIS A 124 12.24 1.76 6.54
CA HIS A 124 13.57 1.95 7.11
C HIS A 124 13.72 3.35 7.68
N LEU A 125 14.34 3.43 8.84
CA LEU A 125 14.70 4.68 9.53
C LEU A 125 16.18 4.63 9.89
N ALA A 126 16.88 5.76 9.73
CA ALA A 126 18.26 5.88 10.17
C ALA A 126 18.50 7.23 10.85
N ARG A 127 19.22 7.20 11.96
CA ARG A 127 19.72 8.36 12.68
C ARG A 127 21.22 8.53 12.41
N ASP A 128 21.62 9.77 12.26
CA ASP A 128 23.01 10.14 12.02
C ASP A 128 23.85 10.07 13.29
N ARG A 129 25.15 10.23 13.11
CA ARG A 129 26.12 10.29 14.20
C ARG A 129 25.76 11.34 15.22
N GLY A 130 25.82 10.99 16.50
CA GLY A 130 25.54 11.88 17.60
C GLY A 130 24.05 11.98 17.97
N GLN A 131 23.18 11.31 17.23
CA GLN A 131 21.79 11.12 17.62
C GLN A 131 21.66 9.95 18.61
N PRO A 132 20.63 9.94 19.48
CA PRO A 132 20.40 8.82 20.38
C PRO A 132 20.02 7.57 19.60
N ALA A 133 20.37 6.39 20.12
CA ALA A 133 19.88 5.12 19.58
C ALA A 133 18.34 5.03 19.65
N PHE A 134 17.77 4.19 18.81
CA PHE A 134 16.34 3.86 18.89
C PHE A 134 16.04 3.06 20.15
N ASP A 135 14.94 3.36 20.81
CA ASP A 135 14.50 2.71 22.04
C ASP A 135 13.24 1.85 21.85
N GLY A 136 12.72 1.29 22.95
CA GLY A 136 11.52 0.48 22.92
C GLY A 136 10.24 1.24 22.54
N ASN A 137 10.18 2.56 22.79
CA ASN A 137 9.04 3.39 22.37
C ASN A 137 9.11 3.64 20.86
N ASP A 138 10.29 3.96 20.34
CA ASP A 138 10.52 4.08 18.90
C ASP A 138 10.09 2.79 18.17
N LEU A 139 10.43 1.63 18.74
CA LEU A 139 10.09 0.32 18.20
C LEU A 139 8.57 0.06 18.22
N ALA A 140 7.89 0.43 19.29
CA ALA A 140 6.43 0.32 19.41
C ALA A 140 5.72 1.24 18.41
N ASP A 141 6.18 2.49 18.28
CA ASP A 141 5.63 3.46 17.35
C ASP A 141 5.85 3.03 15.89
N LEU A 142 7.04 2.49 15.56
CA LEU A 142 7.30 1.90 14.25
C LEU A 142 6.36 0.72 13.96
N SER A 143 6.12 -0.16 14.95
CA SER A 143 5.15 -1.26 14.80
C SER A 143 3.77 -0.74 14.43
N ALA A 144 3.29 0.30 15.11
CA ALA A 144 1.99 0.91 14.83
C ALA A 144 1.94 1.54 13.43
N VAL A 145 2.98 2.28 13.03
CA VAL A 145 3.08 2.85 11.69
C VAL A 145 3.07 1.77 10.61
N CYS A 146 3.85 0.70 10.78
CA CYS A 146 3.90 -0.43 9.84
C CYS A 146 2.55 -1.14 9.71
N LEU A 147 1.80 -1.28 10.82
CA LEU A 147 0.44 -1.82 10.81
C LEU A 147 -0.50 -0.96 9.96
N HIS A 148 -0.49 0.36 10.16
CA HIS A 148 -1.30 1.30 9.38
C HIS A 148 -0.91 1.30 7.90
N LEU A 149 0.38 1.26 7.57
CA LEU A 149 0.88 1.15 6.20
C LEU A 149 0.41 -0.16 5.55
N SER A 150 0.55 -1.28 6.25
CA SER A 150 0.12 -2.60 5.78
C SER A 150 -1.37 -2.62 5.45
N ALA A 151 -2.22 -2.12 6.35
CA ALA A 151 -3.66 -2.03 6.15
C ALA A 151 -4.02 -1.10 4.98
N LYS A 152 -3.34 0.04 4.86
CA LYS A 152 -3.58 0.99 3.77
C LYS A 152 -3.18 0.42 2.42
N ILE A 153 -1.98 -0.17 2.31
CA ILE A 153 -1.50 -0.77 1.06
C ILE A 153 -2.38 -1.95 0.67
N ALA A 154 -2.80 -2.79 1.62
CA ALA A 154 -3.77 -3.85 1.34
C ALA A 154 -5.07 -3.29 0.74
N THR A 155 -5.58 -2.17 1.26
CA THR A 155 -6.77 -1.49 0.73
C THR A 155 -6.54 -0.93 -0.67
N LEU A 156 -5.36 -0.31 -0.92
CA LEU A 156 -5.00 0.26 -2.23
C LEU A 156 -4.82 -0.84 -3.29
N ARG A 157 -4.27 -2.00 -2.90
CA ARG A 157 -4.04 -3.16 -3.78
C ARG A 157 -5.25 -4.08 -3.91
N ALA A 158 -6.19 -3.98 -2.98
CA ALA A 158 -7.43 -4.73 -3.08
C ALA A 158 -8.05 -4.39 -4.45
N LYS A 159 -8.02 -5.35 -5.37
CA LYS A 159 -8.88 -5.25 -6.55
C LYS A 159 -10.27 -4.94 -6.00
N PRO A 160 -11.01 -3.99 -6.59
CA PRO A 160 -12.36 -3.73 -6.16
C PRO A 160 -13.02 -5.09 -6.00
N THR A 161 -13.45 -5.39 -4.77
CA THR A 161 -14.11 -6.68 -4.45
C THR A 161 -15.20 -6.77 -5.48
N THR A 162 -15.04 -7.65 -6.45
CA THR A 162 -15.99 -7.80 -7.54
C THR A 162 -17.31 -8.02 -6.82
N SER A 163 -18.16 -6.99 -6.82
CA SER A 163 -19.49 -7.10 -6.19
C SER A 163 -20.04 -8.47 -6.57
N PRO A 164 -20.69 -9.21 -5.67
CA PRO A 164 -21.30 -10.50 -5.99
C PRO A 164 -22.12 -10.45 -7.28
N LEU A 165 -22.54 -9.25 -7.69
CA LEU A 165 -23.22 -8.99 -8.96
C LEU A 165 -22.27 -9.03 -10.15
N VAL A 166 -21.05 -8.49 -10.02
CA VAL A 166 -20.05 -8.50 -11.10
C VAL A 166 -19.44 -9.89 -11.28
N SER A 167 -19.27 -10.66 -10.20
CA SER A 167 -18.81 -12.04 -10.30
C SER A 167 -19.77 -12.96 -11.07
N ARG A 168 -21.03 -12.56 -11.26
CA ARG A 168 -22.01 -13.25 -12.10
C ARG A 168 -21.82 -12.99 -13.60
N LEU A 169 -21.07 -11.93 -13.95
CA LEU A 169 -20.81 -11.53 -15.34
C LEU A 169 -19.49 -12.13 -15.83
N THR A 170 -19.47 -12.52 -17.10
CA THR A 170 -18.19 -12.89 -17.75
C THR A 170 -17.41 -11.61 -18.06
N PRO A 171 -16.08 -11.67 -18.30
CA PRO A 171 -15.28 -10.51 -18.68
C PRO A 171 -15.87 -9.73 -19.87
N ARG A 172 -16.39 -10.46 -20.87
CA ARG A 172 -17.02 -9.86 -22.06
C ARG A 172 -18.35 -9.18 -21.75
N GLU A 173 -19.13 -9.72 -20.81
CA GLU A 173 -20.37 -9.08 -20.35
C GLU A 173 -20.06 -7.82 -19.53
N LEU A 174 -18.96 -7.79 -18.79
CA LEU A 174 -18.51 -6.62 -18.05
C LEU A 174 -18.10 -5.47 -19.00
N GLU A 175 -17.30 -5.77 -20.04
CA GLU A 175 -16.96 -4.77 -21.07
C GLU A 175 -18.22 -4.17 -21.71
N ILE A 176 -19.23 -4.98 -21.99
CA ILE A 176 -20.51 -4.50 -22.52
C ILE A 176 -21.23 -3.62 -21.48
N ALA A 177 -21.21 -4.02 -20.18
CA ALA A 177 -21.84 -3.25 -19.10
C ALA A 177 -21.23 -1.86 -18.93
N GLU A 178 -19.90 -1.75 -19.01
CA GLU A 178 -19.16 -0.49 -18.95
C GLU A 178 -19.57 0.46 -20.10
N LEU A 179 -19.66 -0.06 -21.32
CA LEU A 179 -20.08 0.75 -22.49
C LEU A 179 -21.57 1.15 -22.40
N VAL A 180 -22.39 0.28 -21.80
CA VAL A 180 -23.79 0.62 -21.51
C VAL A 180 -23.88 1.75 -20.47
N ALA A 181 -23.05 1.72 -19.43
CA ALA A 181 -23.00 2.77 -18.41
C ALA A 181 -22.53 4.12 -18.99
N GLN A 182 -21.67 4.10 -20.01
CA GLN A 182 -21.26 5.26 -20.77
C GLN A 182 -22.36 5.80 -21.73
N GLY A 183 -23.52 5.14 -21.80
CA GLY A 183 -24.66 5.57 -22.60
C GLY A 183 -24.66 5.10 -24.07
N LEU A 184 -23.69 4.28 -24.50
CA LEU A 184 -23.59 3.82 -25.89
C LEU A 184 -24.78 2.95 -26.29
N THR A 185 -25.25 3.09 -27.54
CA THR A 185 -26.27 2.22 -28.12
C THR A 185 -25.71 0.83 -28.44
N ASN A 186 -26.61 -0.14 -28.69
CA ASN A 186 -26.15 -1.49 -29.05
C ASN A 186 -25.36 -1.56 -30.36
N ALA A 187 -25.62 -0.61 -31.30
CA ALA A 187 -24.88 -0.50 -32.55
C ALA A 187 -23.45 -0.02 -32.29
N GLU A 188 -23.29 1.08 -31.53
CA GLU A 188 -21.99 1.66 -31.16
C GLU A 188 -21.15 0.67 -30.30
N ILE A 189 -21.78 -0.06 -29.39
CA ILE A 189 -21.12 -1.13 -28.63
C ILE A 189 -20.64 -2.24 -29.58
N GLY A 190 -21.47 -2.63 -30.52
CA GLY A 190 -21.13 -3.62 -31.55
C GLY A 190 -19.92 -3.21 -32.38
N GLU A 191 -19.87 -1.97 -32.85
CA GLU A 191 -18.74 -1.40 -33.57
C GLU A 191 -17.46 -1.39 -32.70
N LYS A 192 -17.56 -0.88 -31.48
CA LYS A 192 -16.41 -0.74 -30.58
C LYS A 192 -15.82 -2.10 -30.18
N LEU A 193 -16.65 -3.12 -30.03
CA LEU A 193 -16.25 -4.45 -29.60
C LEU A 193 -16.08 -5.46 -30.75
N TRP A 194 -16.21 -5.00 -32.01
CA TRP A 194 -16.12 -5.83 -33.22
C TRP A 194 -17.08 -7.02 -33.23
N ILE A 195 -18.33 -6.81 -32.78
CA ILE A 195 -19.41 -7.80 -32.78
C ILE A 195 -20.69 -7.20 -33.36
N THR A 196 -21.63 -8.07 -33.72
CA THR A 196 -22.89 -7.57 -34.29
C THR A 196 -23.80 -6.95 -33.23
N GLN A 197 -24.61 -5.96 -33.61
CA GLN A 197 -25.64 -5.40 -32.74
C GLN A 197 -26.54 -6.47 -32.11
N ASN A 198 -26.82 -7.54 -32.85
CA ASN A 198 -27.63 -8.66 -32.37
C ASN A 198 -26.87 -9.43 -31.26
N SER A 199 -25.56 -9.63 -31.37
CA SER A 199 -24.73 -10.22 -30.35
C SER A 199 -24.76 -9.42 -29.04
N VAL A 200 -24.70 -8.08 -29.13
CA VAL A 200 -24.85 -7.18 -27.97
C VAL A 200 -26.23 -7.35 -27.33
N LYS A 201 -27.31 -7.37 -28.14
CA LYS A 201 -28.68 -7.59 -27.65
C LYS A 201 -28.83 -8.92 -26.91
N GLN A 202 -28.22 -9.99 -27.42
CA GLN A 202 -28.25 -11.30 -26.79
C GLN A 202 -27.42 -11.32 -25.47
N ALA A 203 -26.28 -10.65 -25.44
CA ALA A 203 -25.50 -10.49 -24.23
C ALA A 203 -26.29 -9.74 -23.14
N LEU A 204 -26.89 -8.60 -23.47
CA LEU A 204 -27.73 -7.84 -22.55
C LEU A 204 -28.88 -8.68 -21.98
N LYS A 205 -29.55 -9.48 -22.82
CA LYS A 205 -30.62 -10.37 -22.35
C LYS A 205 -30.12 -11.41 -21.32
N ARG A 206 -28.91 -11.96 -21.50
CA ARG A 206 -28.29 -12.86 -20.52
C ARG A 206 -27.91 -12.12 -19.24
N MET A 207 -27.34 -10.91 -19.36
CA MET A 207 -26.94 -10.08 -18.23
C MET A 207 -28.16 -9.67 -17.38
N PHE A 208 -29.25 -9.24 -18.00
CA PHE A 208 -30.50 -8.91 -17.29
C PHE A 208 -31.00 -10.09 -16.44
N ARG A 209 -30.97 -11.29 -16.97
CA ARG A 209 -31.34 -12.51 -16.22
C ARG A 209 -30.35 -12.80 -15.08
N LYS A 210 -29.04 -12.67 -15.31
CA LYS A 210 -28.01 -12.90 -14.28
C LYS A 210 -28.07 -11.87 -13.14
N LEU A 211 -28.40 -10.64 -13.47
CA LEU A 211 -28.49 -9.52 -12.54
C LEU A 211 -29.87 -9.34 -11.95
N GLU A 212 -30.87 -10.14 -12.39
CA GLU A 212 -32.27 -10.04 -11.95
C GLU A 212 -32.83 -8.63 -12.13
N VAL A 213 -32.65 -8.09 -13.33
CA VAL A 213 -33.16 -6.76 -13.74
C VAL A 213 -33.97 -6.89 -15.03
N SER A 214 -34.89 -5.95 -15.24
CA SER A 214 -35.82 -5.94 -16.39
C SER A 214 -35.48 -4.86 -17.44
N ALA A 215 -34.70 -3.88 -17.07
CA ALA A 215 -34.41 -2.72 -17.90
C ALA A 215 -32.93 -2.34 -17.88
N ARG A 216 -32.51 -1.71 -18.99
CA ARG A 216 -31.13 -1.18 -19.16
C ARG A 216 -30.76 -0.18 -18.05
N ALA A 217 -31.67 0.75 -17.73
CA ALA A 217 -31.42 1.74 -16.68
C ALA A 217 -31.28 1.10 -15.29
N GLU A 218 -32.07 0.07 -15.01
CA GLU A 218 -31.99 -0.71 -13.76
C GLU A 218 -30.65 -1.47 -13.65
N MET A 219 -30.17 -2.04 -14.77
CA MET A 219 -28.85 -2.67 -14.82
C MET A 219 -27.73 -1.66 -14.52
N VAL A 220 -27.78 -0.47 -15.12
CA VAL A 220 -26.78 0.60 -14.89
C VAL A 220 -26.82 1.02 -13.42
N ALA A 221 -27.98 1.30 -12.86
CA ALA A 221 -28.12 1.70 -11.46
C ALA A 221 -27.57 0.62 -10.51
N LYS A 222 -27.84 -0.66 -10.79
CA LYS A 222 -27.39 -1.78 -9.97
C LYS A 222 -25.87 -2.03 -10.04
N LEU A 223 -25.21 -1.60 -11.12
CA LEU A 223 -23.76 -1.74 -11.34
C LEU A 223 -23.00 -0.43 -11.10
N GLN A 224 -23.69 0.68 -10.85
CA GLN A 224 -23.09 2.01 -10.78
C GLN A 224 -22.01 2.13 -9.70
N ASP A 225 -22.23 1.52 -8.52
CA ASP A 225 -21.26 1.49 -7.41
C ASP A 225 -20.00 0.67 -7.72
N VAL A 226 -20.02 -0.08 -8.83
CA VAL A 226 -18.95 -1.03 -9.21
C VAL A 226 -18.24 -0.60 -10.50
N LEU A 227 -18.91 0.16 -11.37
CA LEU A 227 -18.37 0.58 -12.67
C LEU A 227 -17.73 1.98 -12.63
N VAL A 228 -17.92 2.73 -11.53
CA VAL A 228 -17.45 4.13 -11.37
C VAL A 228 -16.29 4.20 -10.36
N SER A 229 -15.90 3.08 -9.77
CA SER A 229 -14.71 2.96 -8.90
C SER A 229 -13.50 2.51 -9.70
#